data_852e783f965f1728edfb3439db40a831
#
_entry.id   852e783f965f1728edfb3439db40a831
#
_cell.length_a   1.000
_cell.length_b   1.000
_cell.length_c   1.000
_cell.angle_alpha   90.00
_cell.angle_beta   90.00
_cell.angle_gamma   90.00
#
_symmetry.space_group_name_H-M   'P 1'
#
loop_
_entity.id
_entity.type
_entity.pdbx_description
1 polymer ?
#
loop_
_entity_poly.entity_id
_entity_poly.type
_entity_poly.pdbx_seq_one_letter_code
_entity_poly.pdbx_strand_id
1 'polypeptide(L)'
;TEILFEEQEVAVAGYLDLNVWNGNTKPQLQMLDISLSGAALIDERLNHLSPKNFQKSDVEYVFYDPSVFEQALKMIPDTSTAVLLSSLDKASAYKASREMVIVDCPLSIEIFEQTILGNESKRIRCYFYKASHLFLSGLPTREEFVKAYKFFRKHKDINLQEQGSLLSRHLNLDNNKIYLIVKV
;
A
#
# COMPACT_ATOMS: atom_id res chain seq x y z
N THR A 1 -11.76 3.01 1.63
CA THR A 1 -11.91 1.84 2.53
C THR A 1 -11.06 2.08 3.75
N GLU A 2 -11.68 2.04 4.94
CA GLU A 2 -10.96 2.14 6.20
C GLU A 2 -10.39 0.78 6.57
N ILE A 3 -9.14 0.76 7.07
CA ILE A 3 -8.45 -0.47 7.49
C ILE A 3 -8.54 -0.55 9.01
N LEU A 4 -9.04 -1.69 9.52
CA LEU A 4 -9.11 -1.99 10.94
C LEU A 4 -7.80 -2.66 11.38
N PHE A 5 -7.28 -2.27 12.54
CA PHE A 5 -6.13 -2.91 13.18
C PHE A 5 -6.59 -3.85 14.29
N GLU A 6 -5.78 -4.86 14.59
CA GLU A 6 -5.90 -5.64 15.82
C GLU A 6 -5.83 -4.71 17.04
N GLU A 7 -6.63 -5.00 18.07
CA GLU A 7 -6.74 -4.21 19.31
C GLU A 7 -7.38 -2.80 19.15
N GLN A 8 -7.90 -2.45 17.98
CA GLN A 8 -8.63 -1.19 17.84
C GLN A 8 -10.01 -1.29 18.51
N GLU A 9 -10.33 -0.33 19.38
CA GLU A 9 -11.68 -0.23 19.94
C GLU A 9 -12.68 0.16 18.87
N VAL A 10 -13.74 -0.60 18.78
CA VAL A 10 -14.80 -0.40 17.79
C VAL A 10 -16.13 -0.26 18.51
N ALA A 11 -16.80 0.87 18.33
CA ALA A 11 -18.18 1.03 18.77
C ALA A 11 -19.11 0.70 17.59
N VAL A 12 -20.03 -0.23 17.82
CA VAL A 12 -21.00 -0.68 16.81
C VAL A 12 -22.41 -0.34 17.26
N ALA A 13 -23.15 0.38 16.42
CA ALA A 13 -24.59 0.58 16.59
C ALA A 13 -25.35 -0.39 15.68
N GLY A 14 -26.38 -1.05 16.23
CA GLY A 14 -27.14 -2.01 15.45
C GLY A 14 -28.30 -2.63 16.23
N TYR A 15 -29.02 -3.54 15.60
CA TYR A 15 -30.09 -4.30 16.19
C TYR A 15 -29.64 -5.73 16.49
N LEU A 16 -29.94 -6.21 17.69
CA LEU A 16 -29.81 -7.62 18.04
C LEU A 16 -31.02 -8.38 17.51
N ASP A 17 -30.75 -9.44 16.76
CA ASP A 17 -31.76 -10.30 16.17
C ASP A 17 -31.40 -11.79 16.36
N LEU A 18 -32.35 -12.68 16.15
CA LEU A 18 -32.14 -14.11 16.20
C LEU A 18 -32.16 -14.69 14.76
N ASN A 19 -31.03 -15.15 14.30
CA ASN A 19 -30.96 -15.87 13.04
C ASN A 19 -31.34 -17.35 13.25
N VAL A 20 -32.41 -17.79 12.61
CA VAL A 20 -32.88 -19.17 12.66
C VAL A 20 -32.59 -19.83 11.31
N TRP A 21 -31.67 -20.82 11.30
CA TRP A 21 -31.30 -21.57 10.10
C TRP A 21 -31.20 -23.05 10.42
N ASN A 22 -31.93 -23.88 9.67
CA ASN A 22 -31.97 -25.35 9.84
C ASN A 22 -32.24 -25.81 11.29
N GLY A 23 -33.17 -25.14 11.99
CA GLY A 23 -33.50 -25.45 13.39
C GLY A 23 -32.48 -24.95 14.44
N ASN A 24 -31.38 -24.36 14.02
CA ASN A 24 -30.40 -23.72 14.90
C ASN A 24 -30.71 -22.23 15.03
N THR A 25 -30.78 -21.74 16.27
CA THR A 25 -30.96 -20.31 16.56
C THR A 25 -29.66 -19.73 17.08
N LYS A 26 -29.18 -18.67 16.44
CA LYS A 26 -27.98 -17.96 16.87
C LYS A 26 -28.25 -16.46 16.94
N PRO A 27 -27.79 -15.78 18.00
CA PRO A 27 -27.86 -14.30 18.07
C PRO A 27 -26.97 -13.73 16.94
N GLN A 28 -27.46 -12.69 16.29
CA GLN A 28 -26.72 -11.88 15.31
C GLN A 28 -26.90 -10.40 15.62
N LEU A 29 -25.88 -9.61 15.28
CA LEU A 29 -25.95 -8.16 15.30
C LEU A 29 -26.10 -7.66 13.86
N GLN A 30 -27.23 -7.04 13.56
CA GLN A 30 -27.40 -6.29 12.30
C GLN A 30 -26.81 -4.91 12.48
N MET A 31 -25.59 -4.73 12.00
CA MET A 31 -24.84 -3.49 12.13
C MET A 31 -25.44 -2.40 11.24
N LEU A 32 -25.73 -1.25 11.84
CA LEU A 32 -26.20 -0.04 11.16
C LEU A 32 -25.06 0.98 10.97
N ASP A 33 -24.21 1.08 11.97
CA ASP A 33 -23.12 2.04 11.98
C ASP A 33 -21.93 1.52 12.79
N ILE A 34 -20.74 1.99 12.46
CA ILE A 34 -19.50 1.63 13.12
C ILE A 34 -18.66 2.89 13.34
N SER A 35 -18.17 3.05 14.56
CA SER A 35 -17.22 4.11 14.93
C SER A 35 -15.94 3.49 15.44
N LEU A 36 -14.82 4.00 14.98
CA LEU A 36 -13.48 3.54 15.33
C LEU A 36 -12.84 4.53 16.31
N SER A 37 -12.21 4.01 17.36
CA SER A 37 -11.30 4.79 18.20
C SER A 37 -9.90 4.75 17.58
N GLY A 38 -9.18 5.88 17.62
CA GLY A 38 -7.83 5.98 17.08
C GLY A 38 -7.77 6.54 15.65
N ALA A 39 -6.63 6.36 14.98
CA ALA A 39 -6.40 6.85 13.64
C ALA A 39 -7.05 5.94 12.58
N ALA A 40 -7.86 6.53 11.71
CA ALA A 40 -8.38 5.84 10.53
C ALA A 40 -7.37 5.90 9.39
N LEU A 41 -6.97 4.76 8.84
CA LEU A 41 -6.19 4.70 7.61
C LEU A 41 -7.11 4.72 6.41
N ILE A 42 -6.88 5.67 5.51
CA ILE A 42 -7.64 5.83 4.28
C ILE A 42 -6.76 5.35 3.13
N ASP A 43 -7.14 4.21 2.53
CA ASP A 43 -6.44 3.65 1.36
C ASP A 43 -6.77 4.46 0.10
N GLU A 44 -5.80 5.26 -0.36
CA GLU A 44 -5.85 6.06 -1.59
C GLU A 44 -4.64 5.71 -2.50
N ARG A 45 -4.39 4.42 -2.74
CA ARG A 45 -3.22 3.94 -3.49
C ARG A 45 -3.02 4.61 -4.83
N LEU A 46 -1.77 4.95 -5.12
CA LEU A 46 -1.37 5.60 -6.37
C LEU A 46 -0.49 4.68 -7.23
N ASN A 47 -0.76 4.70 -8.52
CA ASN A 47 0.07 4.01 -9.52
C ASN A 47 1.18 4.90 -10.08
N HIS A 48 1.06 6.21 -9.92
CA HIS A 48 2.05 7.20 -10.35
C HIS A 48 1.96 8.45 -9.48
N LEU A 49 3.09 9.12 -9.31
CA LEU A 49 3.15 10.42 -8.63
C LEU A 49 2.98 11.55 -9.65
N SER A 50 2.17 12.51 -9.31
CA SER A 50 1.94 13.73 -10.09
C SER A 50 1.70 14.92 -9.16
N PRO A 51 1.89 16.17 -9.59
CA PRO A 51 1.60 17.35 -8.77
C PRO A 51 0.18 17.40 -8.22
N LYS A 52 -0.77 16.74 -8.88
CA LYS A 52 -2.17 16.65 -8.43
C LYS A 52 -2.33 15.89 -7.11
N ASN A 53 -1.41 14.97 -6.81
CA ASN A 53 -1.45 14.21 -5.57
C ASN A 53 -0.98 15.02 -4.36
N PHE A 54 -0.29 16.14 -4.58
CA PHE A 54 0.30 17.00 -3.55
C PHE A 54 -0.40 18.38 -3.43
N GLN A 55 -1.68 18.46 -3.78
CA GLN A 55 -2.44 19.74 -3.75
C GLN A 55 -2.94 20.12 -2.35
N LYS A 56 -2.84 19.24 -1.36
CA LYS A 56 -3.27 19.53 -0.01
C LYS A 56 -2.28 20.47 0.67
N SER A 57 -2.83 21.52 1.29
CA SER A 57 -2.09 22.41 2.17
C SER A 57 -2.19 21.94 3.62
N ASP A 58 -1.22 22.33 4.43
CA ASP A 58 -1.20 22.07 5.87
C ASP A 58 -1.21 20.59 6.26
N VAL A 59 -0.50 19.77 5.48
CA VAL A 59 -0.32 18.35 5.74
C VAL A 59 1.17 17.98 5.81
N GLU A 60 1.48 16.86 6.46
CA GLU A 60 2.81 16.26 6.44
C GLU A 60 2.83 15.06 5.48
N TYR A 61 3.62 15.18 4.41
CA TYR A 61 3.88 14.09 3.48
C TYR A 61 5.03 13.25 4.00
N VAL A 62 4.75 12.01 4.38
CA VAL A 62 5.71 11.05 4.95
C VAL A 62 6.20 10.10 3.88
N PHE A 63 7.52 9.95 3.82
CA PHE A 63 8.23 9.10 2.87
C PHE A 63 9.15 8.12 3.62
N TYR A 64 9.37 6.97 3.01
CA TYR A 64 10.33 5.97 3.49
C TYR A 64 11.48 5.75 2.51
N ASP A 65 11.24 5.91 1.20
CA ASP A 65 12.24 5.78 0.14
C ASP A 65 12.85 7.13 -0.23
N PRO A 66 14.19 7.32 -0.08
CA PRO A 66 14.86 8.56 -0.41
C PRO A 66 14.67 9.00 -1.88
N SER A 67 14.59 8.05 -2.81
CA SER A 67 14.44 8.36 -4.24
C SER A 67 13.04 8.90 -4.55
N VAL A 68 12.02 8.36 -3.91
CA VAL A 68 10.63 8.85 -4.02
C VAL A 68 10.52 10.23 -3.37
N PHE A 69 11.16 10.41 -2.21
CA PHE A 69 11.22 11.69 -1.51
C PHE A 69 11.80 12.81 -2.38
N GLU A 70 12.98 12.59 -2.98
CA GLU A 70 13.63 13.58 -3.85
C GLU A 70 12.79 13.90 -5.10
N GLN A 71 12.15 12.89 -5.68
CA GLN A 71 11.26 13.08 -6.81
C GLN A 71 10.03 13.93 -6.43
N ALA A 72 9.45 13.70 -5.27
CA ALA A 72 8.23 14.36 -4.81
C ALA A 72 8.44 15.78 -4.28
N LEU A 73 9.62 16.12 -3.75
CA LEU A 73 9.91 17.44 -3.16
C LEU A 73 9.54 18.61 -4.07
N LYS A 74 9.74 18.47 -5.38
CA LYS A 74 9.42 19.52 -6.37
C LYS A 74 7.92 19.69 -6.62
N MET A 75 7.10 18.75 -6.12
CA MET A 75 5.65 18.72 -6.33
C MET A 75 4.86 19.15 -5.08
N ILE A 76 5.52 19.19 -3.92
CA ILE A 76 4.92 19.52 -2.63
C ILE A 76 4.85 21.04 -2.48
N PRO A 77 3.69 21.61 -2.11
CA PRO A 77 3.55 23.05 -1.89
C PRO A 77 4.28 23.50 -0.63
N ASP A 78 4.77 24.74 -0.61
CA ASP A 78 5.49 25.33 0.52
C ASP A 78 4.67 25.40 1.83
N THR A 79 3.35 25.28 1.73
CA THR A 79 2.42 25.25 2.87
C THR A 79 2.38 23.89 3.59
N SER A 80 3.02 22.88 3.04
CA SER A 80 3.09 21.52 3.58
C SER A 80 4.53 21.10 3.85
N THR A 81 4.71 20.10 4.68
CA THR A 81 6.04 19.57 5.02
C THR A 81 6.24 18.18 4.40
N ALA A 82 7.50 17.86 4.10
CA ALA A 82 7.92 16.54 3.66
C ALA A 82 8.91 15.96 4.69
N VAL A 83 8.65 14.73 5.13
CA VAL A 83 9.44 14.04 6.15
C VAL A 83 9.90 12.68 5.61
N LEU A 84 11.21 12.40 5.74
CA LEU A 84 11.79 11.12 5.32
C LEU A 84 12.10 10.23 6.54
N LEU A 85 11.36 9.15 6.71
CA LEU A 85 11.48 8.16 7.78
C LEU A 85 12.16 6.89 7.27
N SER A 86 13.42 6.99 6.84
CA SER A 86 14.18 5.90 6.21
C SER A 86 14.74 4.85 7.19
N SER A 87 14.44 4.95 8.47
CA SER A 87 14.88 3.99 9.51
C SER A 87 13.89 3.92 10.67
N LEU A 88 13.99 2.85 11.47
CA LEU A 88 13.16 2.66 12.65
C LEU A 88 13.37 3.79 13.69
N ASP A 89 14.60 4.21 13.90
CA ASP A 89 14.91 5.30 14.86
C ASP A 89 14.22 6.61 14.47
N LYS A 90 14.22 6.96 13.18
CA LYS A 90 13.53 8.14 12.68
C LYS A 90 12.02 8.02 12.84
N ALA A 91 11.45 6.84 12.55
CA ALA A 91 10.01 6.59 12.72
C ALA A 91 9.58 6.67 14.18
N SER A 92 10.37 6.09 15.10
CA SER A 92 10.08 6.12 16.55
C SER A 92 10.20 7.52 17.17
N ALA A 93 11.09 8.35 16.64
CA ALA A 93 11.28 9.75 17.10
C ALA A 93 10.27 10.72 16.46
N TYR A 94 9.59 10.29 15.39
CA TYR A 94 8.68 11.15 14.65
C TYR A 94 7.37 11.38 15.42
N LYS A 95 6.92 12.63 15.41
CA LYS A 95 5.62 13.06 15.95
C LYS A 95 4.96 13.95 14.92
N ALA A 96 3.86 13.50 14.37
CA ALA A 96 3.09 14.29 13.43
C ALA A 96 2.43 15.48 14.16
N SER A 97 2.59 16.67 13.61
CA SER A 97 1.95 17.89 14.11
C SER A 97 0.69 18.26 13.31
N ARG A 98 0.45 17.59 12.18
CA ARG A 98 -0.62 17.88 11.21
C ARG A 98 -1.26 16.59 10.68
N GLU A 99 -2.25 16.74 9.78
CA GLU A 99 -2.78 15.59 9.03
C GLU A 99 -1.65 14.92 8.23
N MET A 100 -1.55 13.60 8.32
CA MET A 100 -0.48 12.83 7.70
C MET A 100 -0.93 12.20 6.38
N VAL A 101 -0.04 12.26 5.39
CA VAL A 101 -0.18 11.54 4.11
C VAL A 101 1.04 10.65 3.92
N ILE A 102 0.88 9.35 4.05
CA ILE A 102 1.92 8.37 3.75
C ILE A 102 2.01 8.19 2.24
N VAL A 103 3.13 8.59 1.65
CA VAL A 103 3.27 8.66 0.18
C VAL A 103 3.72 7.34 -0.42
N ASP A 104 4.74 6.71 0.13
CA ASP A 104 5.28 5.45 -0.38
C ASP A 104 5.12 4.28 0.62
N CYS A 105 5.52 3.10 0.18
CA CYS A 105 5.41 1.92 1.04
C CYS A 105 6.51 1.93 2.10
N PRO A 106 6.18 1.67 3.37
CA PRO A 106 7.17 1.54 4.44
C PRO A 106 8.12 0.37 4.16
N LEU A 107 9.35 0.49 4.67
CA LEU A 107 10.40 -0.50 4.49
C LEU A 107 10.12 -1.79 5.27
N SER A 108 9.41 -1.69 6.39
CA SER A 108 8.95 -2.82 7.20
C SER A 108 7.67 -2.46 7.96
N ILE A 109 7.00 -3.47 8.53
CA ILE A 109 5.77 -3.27 9.30
C ILE A 109 6.08 -2.50 10.59
N GLU A 110 7.21 -2.75 11.21
CA GLU A 110 7.64 -2.10 12.46
C GLU A 110 7.84 -0.59 12.25
N ILE A 111 8.42 -0.18 11.13
CA ILE A 111 8.57 1.25 10.78
C ILE A 111 7.20 1.88 10.58
N PHE A 112 6.28 1.17 9.94
CA PHE A 112 4.91 1.65 9.73
C PHE A 112 4.16 1.83 11.05
N GLU A 113 4.20 0.83 11.93
CA GLU A 113 3.58 0.88 13.26
C GLU A 113 4.13 2.05 14.08
N GLN A 114 5.44 2.22 14.14
CA GLN A 114 6.06 3.34 14.88
C GLN A 114 5.65 4.71 14.30
N THR A 115 5.52 4.80 12.97
CA THR A 115 5.04 6.03 12.32
C THR A 115 3.62 6.37 12.75
N ILE A 116 2.74 5.36 12.88
CA ILE A 116 1.33 5.55 13.24
C ILE A 116 1.17 5.81 14.74
N LEU A 117 1.84 5.03 15.59
CA LEU A 117 1.74 5.13 17.06
C LEU A 117 2.16 6.50 17.59
N GLY A 118 3.06 7.18 16.90
CA GLY A 118 3.51 8.54 17.25
C GLY A 118 2.56 9.66 16.86
N ASN A 119 1.45 9.34 16.20
CA ASN A 119 0.62 10.31 15.53
C ASN A 119 -0.72 10.56 16.26
N GLU A 120 -1.02 11.82 16.53
CA GLU A 120 -2.31 12.26 17.10
C GLU A 120 -3.39 12.51 16.03
N SER A 121 -3.04 12.43 14.75
CA SER A 121 -3.98 12.64 13.65
C SER A 121 -5.01 11.51 13.62
N LYS A 122 -6.29 11.89 13.61
CA LYS A 122 -7.39 10.92 13.51
C LYS A 122 -7.56 10.32 12.11
N ARG A 123 -6.90 10.88 11.10
CA ARG A 123 -7.01 10.44 9.70
C ARG A 123 -5.65 10.43 9.04
N ILE A 124 -5.24 9.28 8.55
CA ILE A 124 -3.98 9.07 7.83
C ILE A 124 -4.32 8.61 6.43
N ARG A 125 -3.93 9.40 5.43
CA ARG A 125 -4.10 8.99 4.03
C ARG A 125 -2.89 8.18 3.59
N CYS A 126 -3.13 7.09 2.91
CA CYS A 126 -2.09 6.17 2.48
C CYS A 126 -2.11 6.06 0.95
N TYR A 127 -1.14 6.67 0.29
CA TYR A 127 -0.94 6.54 -1.14
C TYR A 127 -0.20 5.25 -1.50
N PHE A 128 0.65 4.75 -0.60
CA PHE A 128 1.41 3.51 -0.75
C PHE A 128 2.02 3.35 -2.13
N TYR A 129 2.51 4.47 -2.68
CA TYR A 129 3.17 4.48 -3.99
C TYR A 129 4.42 3.61 -3.95
N LYS A 130 4.64 2.88 -5.02
CA LYS A 130 5.88 2.15 -5.25
C LYS A 130 6.30 2.28 -6.69
N ALA A 131 7.55 2.73 -6.92
CA ALA A 131 8.10 2.91 -8.26
C ALA A 131 8.18 1.58 -9.05
N SER A 132 8.38 0.46 -8.35
CA SER A 132 8.29 -0.87 -8.95
C SER A 132 6.88 -1.45 -8.75
N HIS A 133 6.11 -1.56 -9.80
CA HIS A 133 4.70 -1.97 -9.80
C HIS A 133 4.43 -3.46 -9.47
N LEU A 134 5.29 -4.10 -8.67
CA LEU A 134 5.15 -5.53 -8.31
C LEU A 134 3.76 -5.88 -7.77
N PHE A 135 3.21 -5.03 -6.91
CA PHE A 135 1.90 -5.27 -6.30
C PHE A 135 0.71 -4.84 -7.17
N LEU A 136 0.93 -3.92 -8.10
CA LEU A 136 -0.12 -3.38 -8.95
C LEU A 136 -0.27 -4.13 -10.28
N SER A 137 0.80 -4.78 -10.73
CA SER A 137 0.76 -5.63 -11.93
C SER A 137 -0.01 -6.95 -11.71
N GLY A 138 -0.31 -7.28 -10.45
CA GLY A 138 -0.98 -8.52 -10.07
C GLY A 138 -0.13 -9.76 -10.30
N LEU A 139 -0.68 -10.92 -9.95
CA LEU A 139 -0.08 -12.20 -10.29
C LEU A 139 -0.21 -12.45 -11.80
N PRO A 140 0.76 -13.16 -12.41
CA PRO A 140 0.66 -13.56 -13.80
C PRO A 140 -0.61 -14.36 -14.03
N THR A 141 -1.35 -14.03 -15.08
CA THR A 141 -2.50 -14.82 -15.50
C THR A 141 -2.05 -16.16 -16.09
N ARG A 142 -2.98 -17.13 -16.20
CA ARG A 142 -2.68 -18.41 -16.83
C ARG A 142 -2.16 -18.26 -18.28
N GLU A 143 -2.69 -17.29 -19.01
CA GLU A 143 -2.28 -17.01 -20.40
C GLU A 143 -0.86 -16.45 -20.44
N GLU A 144 -0.52 -15.53 -19.52
CA GLU A 144 0.82 -14.99 -19.37
C GLU A 144 1.83 -16.08 -18.99
N PHE A 145 1.47 -16.99 -18.07
CA PHE A 145 2.27 -18.16 -17.74
C PHE A 145 2.53 -19.05 -18.96
N VAL A 146 1.48 -19.42 -19.71
CA VAL A 146 1.59 -20.26 -20.90
C VAL A 146 2.47 -19.61 -21.96
N LYS A 147 2.34 -18.30 -22.17
CA LYS A 147 3.13 -17.53 -23.13
C LYS A 147 4.62 -17.55 -22.76
N ALA A 148 4.94 -17.23 -21.50
CA ALA A 148 6.31 -17.24 -21.02
C ALA A 148 6.90 -18.66 -21.00
N TYR A 149 6.17 -19.67 -20.55
CA TYR A 149 6.60 -21.06 -20.56
C TYR A 149 6.94 -21.57 -21.98
N LYS A 150 6.08 -21.29 -22.97
CA LYS A 150 6.36 -21.66 -24.38
C LYS A 150 7.64 -20.99 -24.89
N PHE A 151 7.90 -19.78 -24.48
CA PHE A 151 9.10 -19.05 -24.85
C PHE A 151 10.34 -19.68 -24.20
N PHE A 152 10.36 -19.87 -22.88
CA PHE A 152 11.50 -20.45 -22.16
C PHE A 152 11.79 -21.89 -22.54
N ARG A 153 10.77 -22.66 -22.91
CA ARG A 153 10.97 -24.02 -23.43
C ARG A 153 11.77 -24.05 -24.73
N LYS A 154 11.68 -22.99 -25.55
CA LYS A 154 12.41 -22.89 -26.83
C LYS A 154 13.80 -22.28 -26.67
N HIS A 155 14.01 -21.47 -25.63
CA HIS A 155 15.23 -20.71 -25.40
C HIS A 155 15.80 -21.09 -24.03
N LYS A 156 16.76 -22.04 -24.01
CA LYS A 156 17.24 -22.62 -22.75
C LYS A 156 18.31 -21.78 -22.03
N ASP A 157 19.04 -20.93 -22.78
CA ASP A 157 20.16 -20.17 -22.25
C ASP A 157 19.81 -18.67 -22.19
N ILE A 158 18.98 -18.28 -21.21
CA ILE A 158 18.57 -16.91 -21.02
C ILE A 158 19.11 -16.36 -19.71
N ASN A 159 19.92 -15.30 -19.78
CA ASN A 159 20.32 -14.53 -18.61
C ASN A 159 19.28 -13.45 -18.33
N LEU A 160 18.46 -13.67 -17.27
CA LEU A 160 17.40 -12.73 -16.90
C LEU A 160 17.93 -11.37 -16.43
N GLN A 161 19.13 -11.31 -15.85
CA GLN A 161 19.73 -10.06 -15.40
C GLN A 161 20.11 -9.14 -16.56
N GLU A 162 20.64 -9.72 -17.63
CA GLU A 162 21.09 -8.97 -18.82
C GLU A 162 19.97 -8.75 -19.84
N GLN A 163 19.06 -9.72 -19.96
CA GLN A 163 18.07 -9.76 -21.03
C GLN A 163 16.63 -9.47 -20.55
N GLY A 164 16.43 -9.20 -19.26
CA GLY A 164 15.09 -9.01 -18.67
C GLY A 164 14.25 -7.95 -19.37
N SER A 165 14.85 -6.80 -19.72
CA SER A 165 14.14 -5.72 -20.42
C SER A 165 13.76 -6.06 -21.86
N LEU A 166 14.56 -6.85 -22.55
CA LEU A 166 14.25 -7.33 -23.90
C LEU A 166 13.15 -8.37 -23.87
N LEU A 167 13.19 -9.27 -22.88
CA LEU A 167 12.15 -10.27 -22.64
C LEU A 167 10.81 -9.65 -22.29
N SER A 168 10.82 -8.63 -21.45
CA SER A 168 9.63 -7.87 -21.07
C SER A 168 8.93 -7.29 -22.30
N ARG A 169 9.68 -6.67 -23.19
CA ARG A 169 9.15 -6.14 -24.46
C ARG A 169 8.65 -7.24 -25.39
N HIS A 170 9.42 -8.33 -25.54
CA HIS A 170 9.06 -9.43 -26.45
C HIS A 170 7.82 -10.20 -25.98
N LEU A 171 7.74 -10.45 -24.69
CA LEU A 171 6.60 -11.15 -24.08
C LEU A 171 5.43 -10.21 -23.76
N ASN A 172 5.63 -8.90 -23.84
CA ASN A 172 4.69 -7.88 -23.34
C ASN A 172 4.24 -8.20 -21.91
N LEU A 173 5.22 -8.50 -21.04
CA LEU A 173 5.03 -8.83 -19.64
C LEU A 173 5.96 -7.94 -18.81
N ASP A 174 5.49 -7.55 -17.63
CA ASP A 174 6.33 -6.88 -16.64
C ASP A 174 7.51 -7.77 -16.22
N ASN A 175 8.70 -7.17 -16.02
CA ASN A 175 9.90 -7.90 -15.59
C ASN A 175 9.64 -8.75 -14.33
N ASN A 176 8.87 -8.22 -13.40
CA ASN A 176 8.58 -8.89 -12.13
C ASN A 176 7.69 -10.12 -12.33
N LYS A 177 6.72 -10.04 -13.25
CA LYS A 177 5.93 -11.21 -13.67
C LYS A 177 6.81 -12.27 -14.31
N ILE A 178 7.78 -11.88 -15.14
CA ILE A 178 8.74 -12.82 -15.74
C ILE A 178 9.57 -13.50 -14.66
N TYR A 179 10.12 -12.74 -13.70
CA TYR A 179 10.87 -13.30 -12.58
C TYR A 179 10.04 -14.27 -11.74
N LEU A 180 8.77 -13.93 -11.47
CA LEU A 180 7.86 -14.81 -10.74
C LEU A 180 7.61 -16.11 -11.50
N ILE A 181 7.33 -16.04 -12.82
CA ILE A 181 7.07 -17.22 -13.66
C ILE A 181 8.28 -18.16 -13.71
N VAL A 182 9.49 -17.61 -13.70
CA VAL A 182 10.71 -18.44 -13.74
C VAL A 182 11.03 -19.09 -12.41
N LYS A 183 10.55 -18.51 -11.27
CA LYS A 183 10.78 -19.07 -9.93
C LYS A 183 9.78 -20.16 -9.54
N VAL A 184 8.67 -20.28 -10.24
CA VAL A 184 7.61 -21.29 -10.00
C VAL A 184 7.81 -22.49 -10.89
#